data_e49207773601e375ec9ce6efc262030b
#
_entry.id   e49207773601e375ec9ce6efc262030b
#
_cell.length_a   1.000
_cell.length_b   1.000
_cell.length_c   1.000
_cell.angle_alpha   90.00
_cell.angle_beta   90.00
_cell.angle_gamma   90.00
#
_symmetry.space_group_name_H-M   'P 1'
#
loop_
_entity.id
_entity.type
_entity.pdbx_description
1 polymer ?
#
loop_
_entity_poly.entity_id
_entity_poly.type
_entity_poly.pdbx_seq_one_letter_code
_entity_poly.pdbx_strand_id
1 'polypeptide(L)'
;SLALNVLSHDQQFQTVLAQAMVTEGMKNVTAGANPMDIRRGMSKAVTKAVEAIKAHSQKVKDSNDIARVGTISAGDPEIGRLIAEAMEKVTSDGVITIEENKTTAETYNEIVEGMQFDRGYLTPYMVTDTDKMVADLDNAAILITDKKISVIQDLVPLLEQVMQNGMKLLIVAEAIEGEALSTLIVNRLRGTLNVCAVKAPGFGDRRKEMLQDIATLTGGTVVSADLGYE
;
A
#
# COMPACT_ATOMS: atom_id res chain seq x y z
N SER A 1 -2.17 -6.52 7.66
CA SER A 1 -0.91 -7.00 7.11
C SER A 1 -0.50 -8.31 7.79
N LEU A 2 -0.13 -9.30 7.00
CA LEU A 2 0.40 -10.60 7.45
C LEU A 2 1.47 -10.46 8.55
N ALA A 3 2.28 -9.41 8.50
CA ALA A 3 3.30 -9.11 9.50
C ALA A 3 2.73 -8.86 10.92
N LEU A 4 1.52 -8.33 11.05
CA LEU A 4 0.92 -8.02 12.36
C LEU A 4 0.37 -9.27 13.07
N ASN A 5 -0.10 -10.27 12.33
CA ASN A 5 -0.60 -11.53 12.94
C ASN A 5 0.54 -12.49 13.31
N VAL A 6 1.62 -12.52 12.52
CA VAL A 6 2.87 -13.18 12.93
C VAL A 6 3.37 -12.59 14.25
N LEU A 7 3.31 -11.27 14.42
CA LEU A 7 3.70 -10.59 15.66
C LEU A 7 2.84 -10.96 16.88
N SER A 8 1.57 -11.35 16.74
CA SER A 8 0.73 -11.72 17.88
C SER A 8 1.03 -13.12 18.44
N HIS A 9 1.34 -14.09 17.59
CA HIS A 9 1.83 -15.41 18.02
C HIS A 9 3.28 -15.32 18.53
N ASP A 10 4.10 -14.48 17.90
CA ASP A 10 5.45 -14.18 18.34
C ASP A 10 5.50 -13.47 19.70
N GLN A 11 4.51 -12.65 20.05
CA GLN A 11 4.49 -11.97 21.35
C GLN A 11 4.44 -12.93 22.53
N GLN A 12 3.68 -14.02 22.45
CA GLN A 12 3.64 -15.04 23.53
C GLN A 12 4.98 -15.75 23.63
N PHE A 13 5.57 -16.13 22.49
CA PHE A 13 6.87 -16.79 22.45
C PHE A 13 7.99 -15.86 22.95
N GLN A 14 7.97 -14.60 22.55
CA GLN A 14 8.93 -13.58 22.99
C GLN A 14 8.82 -13.35 24.51
N THR A 15 7.62 -13.36 25.10
CA THR A 15 7.41 -13.17 26.54
C THR A 15 7.99 -14.34 27.31
N VAL A 16 7.77 -15.59 26.86
CA VAL A 16 8.33 -16.80 27.50
C VAL A 16 9.85 -16.80 27.43
N LEU A 17 10.42 -16.46 26.26
CA LEU A 17 11.88 -16.35 26.10
C LEU A 17 12.47 -15.26 26.99
N ALA A 18 11.85 -14.08 27.05
CA ALA A 18 12.29 -12.99 27.88
C ALA A 18 12.28 -13.40 29.38
N GLN A 19 11.22 -14.07 29.83
CA GLN A 19 11.14 -14.59 31.20
C GLN A 19 12.27 -15.59 31.50
N ALA A 20 12.53 -16.54 30.59
CA ALA A 20 13.58 -17.52 30.74
C ALA A 20 14.98 -16.85 30.81
N MET A 21 15.23 -15.91 29.90
CA MET A 21 16.50 -15.16 29.89
C MET A 21 16.71 -14.34 31.16
N VAL A 22 15.68 -13.65 31.64
CA VAL A 22 15.76 -12.89 32.90
C VAL A 22 15.99 -13.81 34.08
N THR A 23 15.25 -14.92 34.18
CA THR A 23 15.38 -15.87 35.28
C THR A 23 16.79 -16.47 35.35
N GLU A 24 17.33 -16.94 34.23
CA GLU A 24 18.69 -17.52 34.18
C GLU A 24 19.78 -16.43 34.31
N GLY A 25 19.58 -15.26 33.71
CA GLY A 25 20.49 -14.13 33.84
C GLY A 25 20.61 -13.67 35.31
N MET A 26 19.50 -13.54 36.01
CA MET A 26 19.50 -13.12 37.43
C MET A 26 20.20 -14.12 38.35
N LYS A 27 20.05 -15.42 38.12
CA LYS A 27 20.80 -16.45 38.85
C LYS A 27 22.32 -16.23 38.74
N ASN A 28 22.79 -15.95 37.54
CA ASN A 28 24.21 -15.71 37.29
C ASN A 28 24.70 -14.38 37.91
N VAL A 29 23.88 -13.32 37.83
CA VAL A 29 24.20 -12.03 38.47
C VAL A 29 24.29 -12.16 39.98
N THR A 30 23.33 -12.84 40.59
CA THR A 30 23.37 -13.07 42.06
C THR A 30 24.53 -13.97 42.51
N ALA A 31 25.00 -14.83 41.61
CA ALA A 31 26.23 -15.62 41.81
C ALA A 31 27.53 -14.81 41.58
N GLY A 32 27.47 -13.51 41.31
CA GLY A 32 28.60 -12.64 41.16
C GLY A 32 29.14 -12.46 39.73
N ALA A 33 28.42 -12.96 38.71
CA ALA A 33 28.82 -12.76 37.31
C ALA A 33 28.64 -11.29 36.90
N ASN A 34 29.57 -10.80 36.08
CA ASN A 34 29.52 -9.44 35.56
C ASN A 34 28.37 -9.30 34.53
N PRO A 35 27.38 -8.38 34.74
CA PRO A 35 26.27 -8.18 33.81
C PRO A 35 26.68 -7.85 32.37
N MET A 36 27.83 -7.16 32.20
CA MET A 36 28.34 -6.82 30.86
C MET A 36 28.86 -8.05 30.11
N ASP A 37 29.41 -9.03 30.84
CA ASP A 37 29.86 -10.28 30.22
C ASP A 37 28.69 -11.17 29.85
N ILE A 38 27.66 -11.19 30.69
CA ILE A 38 26.39 -11.84 30.37
C ILE A 38 25.79 -11.24 29.08
N ARG A 39 25.72 -9.90 28.95
CA ARG A 39 25.25 -9.23 27.76
C ARG A 39 26.05 -9.61 26.50
N ARG A 40 27.38 -9.65 26.60
CA ARG A 40 28.25 -10.08 25.49
C ARG A 40 28.02 -11.53 25.11
N GLY A 41 27.80 -12.40 26.11
CA GLY A 41 27.45 -13.81 25.90
C GLY A 41 26.11 -13.97 25.18
N MET A 42 25.10 -13.23 25.61
CA MET A 42 23.77 -13.21 24.95
C MET A 42 23.86 -12.75 23.50
N SER A 43 24.61 -11.68 23.21
CA SER A 43 24.80 -11.21 21.82
C SER A 43 25.46 -12.26 20.92
N LYS A 44 26.48 -12.97 21.44
CA LYS A 44 27.09 -14.09 20.70
C LYS A 44 26.13 -15.25 20.49
N ALA A 45 25.34 -15.59 21.49
CA ALA A 45 24.33 -16.65 21.39
C ALA A 45 23.25 -16.31 20.35
N VAL A 46 22.76 -15.06 20.32
CA VAL A 46 21.81 -14.59 19.31
C VAL A 46 22.38 -14.71 17.89
N THR A 47 23.63 -14.29 17.68
CA THR A 47 24.29 -14.45 16.37
C THR A 47 24.31 -15.92 15.93
N LYS A 48 24.72 -16.82 16.83
CA LYS A 48 24.76 -18.25 16.53
C LYS A 48 23.37 -18.86 16.31
N ALA A 49 22.39 -18.45 17.09
CA ALA A 49 21.00 -18.92 16.89
C ALA A 49 20.45 -18.46 15.52
N VAL A 50 20.68 -17.21 15.11
CA VAL A 50 20.27 -16.70 13.81
C VAL A 50 20.98 -17.44 12.66
N GLU A 51 22.28 -17.70 12.77
CA GLU A 51 23.01 -18.51 11.79
C GLU A 51 22.41 -19.92 11.65
N ALA A 52 22.11 -20.58 12.78
CA ALA A 52 21.51 -21.91 12.79
C ALA A 52 20.10 -21.91 12.19
N ILE A 53 19.26 -20.92 12.53
CA ILE A 53 17.90 -20.77 11.94
C ILE A 53 18.01 -20.59 10.43
N LYS A 54 18.90 -19.71 9.96
CA LYS A 54 19.12 -19.50 8.52
C LYS A 54 19.58 -20.78 7.81
N ALA A 55 20.45 -21.57 8.44
CA ALA A 55 20.93 -22.83 7.88
C ALA A 55 19.83 -23.90 7.78
N HIS A 56 18.84 -23.88 8.66
CA HIS A 56 17.68 -24.81 8.65
C HIS A 56 16.48 -24.28 7.87
N SER A 57 16.49 -23.00 7.46
CA SER A 57 15.39 -22.41 6.70
C SER A 57 15.27 -23.08 5.32
N GLN A 58 14.04 -23.33 4.91
CA GLN A 58 13.72 -23.85 3.58
C GLN A 58 13.08 -22.74 2.76
N LYS A 59 13.47 -22.64 1.50
CA LYS A 59 12.83 -21.71 0.57
C LYS A 59 11.43 -22.21 0.23
N VAL A 60 10.46 -21.32 0.23
CA VAL A 60 9.12 -21.57 -0.30
C VAL A 60 9.23 -21.90 -1.79
N LYS A 61 8.64 -23.02 -2.23
CA LYS A 61 8.81 -23.53 -3.60
C LYS A 61 7.51 -23.58 -4.38
N ASP A 62 6.41 -23.86 -3.72
CA ASP A 62 5.12 -24.08 -4.36
C ASP A 62 3.96 -23.42 -3.59
N SER A 63 2.78 -23.52 -4.18
CA SER A 63 1.55 -22.98 -3.63
C SER A 63 1.16 -23.62 -2.28
N ASN A 64 1.50 -24.88 -2.06
CA ASN A 64 1.24 -25.55 -0.78
C ASN A 64 2.11 -24.98 0.35
N ASP A 65 3.36 -24.67 0.05
CA ASP A 65 4.24 -24.01 1.01
C ASP A 65 3.72 -22.60 1.35
N ILE A 66 3.23 -21.86 0.35
CA ILE A 66 2.59 -20.54 0.54
C ILE A 66 1.36 -20.70 1.43
N ALA A 67 0.48 -21.66 1.14
CA ALA A 67 -0.71 -21.92 1.95
C ALA A 67 -0.37 -22.25 3.40
N ARG A 68 0.67 -23.05 3.65
CA ARG A 68 1.14 -23.39 5.01
C ARG A 68 1.63 -22.15 5.76
N VAL A 69 2.44 -21.31 5.11
CA VAL A 69 2.92 -20.05 5.70
C VAL A 69 1.75 -19.14 6.00
N GLY A 70 0.82 -18.98 5.05
CA GLY A 70 -0.39 -18.19 5.22
C GLY A 70 -1.27 -18.70 6.37
N THR A 71 -1.46 -20.03 6.46
CA THR A 71 -2.23 -20.67 7.54
C THR A 71 -1.61 -20.43 8.91
N ILE A 72 -0.30 -20.60 9.04
CA ILE A 72 0.41 -20.35 10.32
C ILE A 72 0.29 -18.87 10.71
N SER A 73 0.44 -17.99 9.75
CA SER A 73 0.40 -16.53 9.96
C SER A 73 -0.99 -16.02 10.34
N ALA A 74 -2.04 -16.54 9.70
CA ALA A 74 -3.43 -16.14 9.94
C ALA A 74 -4.09 -16.91 11.09
N GLY A 75 -3.55 -18.11 11.42
CA GLY A 75 -4.21 -19.05 12.33
C GLY A 75 -5.43 -19.74 11.73
N ASP A 76 -5.64 -19.63 10.41
CA ASP A 76 -6.80 -20.13 9.68
C ASP A 76 -6.38 -20.77 8.34
N PRO A 77 -6.69 -22.07 8.12
CA PRO A 77 -6.37 -22.76 6.87
C PRO A 77 -7.07 -22.17 5.64
N GLU A 78 -8.28 -21.65 5.79
CA GLU A 78 -9.03 -21.07 4.69
C GLU A 78 -8.37 -19.79 4.17
N ILE A 79 -7.91 -18.92 5.06
CA ILE A 79 -7.15 -17.73 4.70
C ILE A 79 -5.82 -18.13 4.04
N GLY A 80 -5.14 -19.17 4.56
CA GLY A 80 -3.93 -19.69 3.93
C GLY A 80 -4.15 -20.16 2.49
N ARG A 81 -5.25 -20.86 2.24
CA ARG A 81 -5.66 -21.31 0.90
C ARG A 81 -5.93 -20.11 -0.03
N LEU A 82 -6.71 -19.15 0.43
CA LEU A 82 -7.03 -17.94 -0.34
C LEU A 82 -5.77 -17.15 -0.71
N ILE A 83 -4.81 -17.00 0.21
CA ILE A 83 -3.53 -16.33 -0.08
C ILE A 83 -2.75 -17.10 -1.15
N ALA A 84 -2.68 -18.43 -1.06
CA ALA A 84 -2.00 -19.22 -2.07
C ALA A 84 -2.64 -19.11 -3.46
N GLU A 85 -3.96 -19.16 -3.54
CA GLU A 85 -4.70 -18.93 -4.79
C GLU A 85 -4.47 -17.53 -5.37
N ALA A 86 -4.44 -16.50 -4.51
CA ALA A 86 -4.12 -15.14 -4.94
C ALA A 86 -2.70 -15.06 -5.50
N MET A 87 -1.71 -15.65 -4.82
CA MET A 87 -0.31 -15.67 -5.27
C MET A 87 -0.11 -16.39 -6.61
N GLU A 88 -0.85 -17.47 -6.86
CA GLU A 88 -0.80 -18.14 -8.18
C GLU A 88 -1.27 -17.23 -9.33
N LYS A 89 -2.24 -16.37 -9.05
CA LYS A 89 -2.82 -15.48 -10.06
C LYS A 89 -2.01 -14.20 -10.29
N VAL A 90 -1.45 -13.63 -9.20
CA VAL A 90 -0.71 -12.35 -9.29
C VAL A 90 0.79 -12.50 -9.53
N THR A 91 1.30 -13.71 -9.55
CA THR A 91 2.73 -14.03 -9.69
C THR A 91 3.61 -13.55 -8.52
N SER A 92 4.93 -13.78 -8.61
CA SER A 92 5.89 -13.42 -7.55
C SER A 92 6.02 -11.91 -7.30
N ASP A 93 5.65 -11.09 -8.26
CA ASP A 93 5.80 -9.63 -8.23
C ASP A 93 4.49 -8.92 -7.83
N GLY A 94 3.41 -9.69 -7.66
CA GLY A 94 2.11 -9.16 -7.26
C GLY A 94 2.05 -8.75 -5.79
N VAL A 95 1.29 -7.72 -5.50
CA VAL A 95 1.03 -7.23 -4.14
C VAL A 95 -0.30 -7.77 -3.66
N ILE A 96 -0.31 -8.41 -2.49
CA ILE A 96 -1.53 -8.85 -1.81
C ILE A 96 -1.81 -7.90 -0.65
N THR A 97 -2.98 -7.29 -0.68
CA THR A 97 -3.52 -6.49 0.42
C THR A 97 -4.67 -7.22 1.08
N ILE A 98 -4.85 -7.04 2.38
CA ILE A 98 -5.96 -7.61 3.14
C ILE A 98 -6.77 -6.44 3.69
N GLU A 99 -8.06 -6.45 3.37
CA GLU A 99 -9.02 -5.42 3.81
C GLU A 99 -10.17 -6.08 4.56
N GLU A 100 -10.68 -5.39 5.57
CA GLU A 100 -11.84 -5.85 6.32
C GLU A 100 -13.12 -5.44 5.58
N ASN A 101 -13.93 -6.42 5.18
CA ASN A 101 -15.22 -6.17 4.57
C ASN A 101 -16.32 -6.16 5.67
N LYS A 102 -17.09 -5.08 5.72
CA LYS A 102 -18.18 -4.91 6.69
C LYS A 102 -19.54 -5.40 6.16
N THR A 103 -19.63 -5.77 4.90
CA THR A 103 -20.92 -6.02 4.23
C THR A 103 -21.18 -7.49 3.90
N THR A 104 -20.15 -8.34 3.82
CA THR A 104 -20.28 -9.76 3.48
C THR A 104 -19.72 -10.64 4.58
N ALA A 105 -20.35 -11.81 4.79
CA ALA A 105 -19.93 -12.77 5.80
C ALA A 105 -18.80 -13.69 5.30
N GLU A 106 -18.54 -13.75 4.00
CA GLU A 106 -17.55 -14.64 3.40
C GLU A 106 -16.28 -13.88 3.00
N THR A 107 -15.14 -14.49 3.24
CA THR A 107 -13.83 -13.99 2.79
C THR A 107 -13.61 -14.43 1.34
N TYR A 108 -13.23 -13.52 0.46
CA TYR A 108 -12.97 -13.79 -0.95
C TYR A 108 -11.76 -13.04 -1.46
N ASN A 109 -11.21 -13.51 -2.58
CA ASN A 109 -10.15 -12.83 -3.31
C ASN A 109 -10.72 -11.99 -4.43
N GLU A 110 -10.30 -10.74 -4.51
CA GLU A 110 -10.53 -9.86 -5.66
C GLU A 110 -9.18 -9.55 -6.32
N ILE A 111 -9.10 -9.75 -7.63
CA ILE A 111 -7.87 -9.51 -8.39
C ILE A 111 -8.09 -8.27 -9.23
N VAL A 112 -7.23 -7.29 -9.02
CA VAL A 112 -7.21 -6.04 -9.77
C VAL A 112 -5.92 -5.99 -10.57
N GLU A 113 -6.02 -5.79 -11.87
CA GLU A 113 -4.87 -5.54 -12.72
C GLU A 113 -4.53 -4.06 -12.70
N GLY A 114 -3.25 -3.73 -12.64
CA GLY A 114 -2.78 -2.36 -12.60
C GLY A 114 -2.21 -1.96 -11.25
N MET A 115 -2.36 -0.70 -10.87
CA MET A 115 -1.87 -0.14 -9.61
C MET A 115 -3.04 0.27 -8.72
N GLN A 116 -3.02 -0.15 -7.46
CA GLN A 116 -3.97 0.26 -6.43
C GLN A 116 -3.27 1.10 -5.37
N PHE A 117 -3.91 2.17 -4.91
CA PHE A 117 -3.43 3.01 -3.81
C PHE A 117 -4.61 3.49 -2.94
N ASP A 118 -4.29 3.92 -1.73
CA ASP A 118 -5.23 4.22 -0.64
C ASP A 118 -5.95 5.58 -0.75
N ARG A 119 -5.93 6.21 -1.93
CA ARG A 119 -6.54 7.53 -2.16
C ARG A 119 -7.65 7.44 -3.20
N GLY A 120 -8.84 7.82 -2.79
CA GLY A 120 -9.99 7.93 -3.67
C GLY A 120 -10.22 9.36 -4.17
N TYR A 121 -11.38 9.60 -4.79
CA TYR A 121 -11.77 10.90 -5.29
C TYR A 121 -11.85 11.95 -4.17
N LEU A 122 -11.55 13.20 -4.51
CA LEU A 122 -11.49 14.31 -3.53
C LEU A 122 -12.86 14.69 -2.97
N THR A 123 -13.92 14.47 -3.71
CA THR A 123 -15.28 14.85 -3.33
C THR A 123 -16.31 13.91 -3.97
N PRO A 124 -17.43 13.60 -3.27
CA PRO A 124 -18.53 12.79 -3.82
C PRO A 124 -19.15 13.35 -5.10
N TYR A 125 -18.99 14.64 -5.38
CA TYR A 125 -19.48 15.25 -6.63
C TYR A 125 -18.73 14.77 -7.89
N MET A 126 -17.64 14.02 -7.73
CA MET A 126 -16.85 13.46 -8.83
C MET A 126 -17.23 12.03 -9.19
N VAL A 127 -18.19 11.43 -8.51
CA VAL A 127 -18.66 10.07 -8.83
C VAL A 127 -19.35 10.02 -10.18
N THR A 128 -19.23 8.90 -10.89
CA THR A 128 -19.95 8.62 -12.13
C THR A 128 -21.20 7.78 -11.88
N ASP A 129 -21.17 6.96 -10.83
CA ASP A 129 -22.27 6.12 -10.36
C ASP A 129 -22.59 6.52 -8.91
N THR A 130 -23.72 7.19 -8.71
CA THR A 130 -24.14 7.69 -7.40
C THR A 130 -24.68 6.59 -6.49
N ASP A 131 -25.19 5.48 -7.05
CA ASP A 131 -25.73 4.38 -6.26
C ASP A 131 -24.62 3.55 -5.63
N LYS A 132 -23.53 3.36 -6.38
CA LYS A 132 -22.36 2.64 -5.93
C LYS A 132 -21.30 3.56 -5.30
N MET A 133 -21.46 4.89 -5.41
CA MET A 133 -20.47 5.88 -4.99
C MET A 133 -19.09 5.65 -5.61
N VAL A 134 -19.04 5.36 -6.91
CA VAL A 134 -17.84 5.04 -7.67
C VAL A 134 -17.61 6.08 -8.76
N ALA A 135 -16.35 6.43 -9.00
CA ALA A 135 -15.92 7.19 -10.17
C ALA A 135 -15.21 6.23 -11.15
N ASP A 136 -15.93 5.80 -12.18
CA ASP A 136 -15.42 4.94 -13.24
C ASP A 136 -15.15 5.77 -14.49
N LEU A 137 -13.87 5.83 -14.89
CA LEU A 137 -13.39 6.63 -16.02
C LEU A 137 -12.70 5.74 -17.03
N ASP A 138 -13.46 5.18 -17.93
CA ASP A 138 -12.95 4.36 -19.01
C ASP A 138 -12.20 5.22 -20.05
N ASN A 139 -10.98 4.78 -20.46
CA ASN A 139 -10.08 5.47 -21.39
C ASN A 139 -9.79 6.94 -21.04
N ALA A 140 -9.54 7.24 -19.77
CA ALA A 140 -9.27 8.59 -19.33
C ALA A 140 -7.85 9.05 -19.69
N ALA A 141 -7.71 10.33 -20.06
CA ALA A 141 -6.43 11.01 -19.98
C ALA A 141 -6.06 11.23 -18.52
N ILE A 142 -4.78 11.09 -18.16
CA ILE A 142 -4.32 11.19 -16.78
C ILE A 142 -3.31 12.33 -16.68
N LEU A 143 -3.62 13.35 -15.89
CA LEU A 143 -2.67 14.37 -15.46
C LEU A 143 -2.02 13.91 -14.16
N ILE A 144 -0.70 13.76 -14.18
CA ILE A 144 0.09 13.32 -13.03
C ILE A 144 1.02 14.45 -12.62
N THR A 145 0.88 14.98 -11.39
CA THR A 145 1.72 16.07 -10.91
C THR A 145 1.99 15.97 -9.41
N ASP A 146 3.16 16.43 -9.00
CA ASP A 146 3.53 16.59 -7.60
C ASP A 146 3.17 17.99 -7.05
N LYS A 147 2.60 18.86 -7.90
CA LYS A 147 2.22 20.22 -7.52
C LYS A 147 0.86 20.25 -6.81
N LYS A 148 0.67 21.31 -6.02
CA LYS A 148 -0.65 21.73 -5.56
C LYS A 148 -1.30 22.61 -6.61
N ILE A 149 -2.57 22.35 -6.88
CA ILE A 149 -3.37 23.09 -7.84
C ILE A 149 -4.46 23.85 -7.07
N SER A 150 -4.31 25.16 -6.95
CA SER A 150 -5.27 26.05 -6.28
C SER A 150 -5.93 27.06 -7.24
N VAL A 151 -5.27 27.33 -8.36
CA VAL A 151 -5.69 28.30 -9.38
C VAL A 151 -6.10 27.55 -10.64
N ILE A 152 -7.28 27.83 -11.16
CA ILE A 152 -7.81 27.12 -12.33
C ILE A 152 -7.08 27.45 -13.62
N GLN A 153 -6.52 28.66 -13.72
CA GLN A 153 -5.82 29.14 -14.90
C GLN A 153 -4.69 28.22 -15.34
N ASP A 154 -4.03 27.55 -14.41
CA ASP A 154 -2.96 26.60 -14.70
C ASP A 154 -3.47 25.36 -15.45
N LEU A 155 -4.76 25.03 -15.31
CA LEU A 155 -5.40 23.88 -15.95
C LEU A 155 -6.17 24.25 -17.21
N VAL A 156 -6.49 25.51 -17.46
CA VAL A 156 -7.37 25.93 -18.56
C VAL A 156 -6.93 25.35 -19.91
N PRO A 157 -5.65 25.44 -20.33
CA PRO A 157 -5.24 24.91 -21.64
C PRO A 157 -5.46 23.40 -21.77
N LEU A 158 -5.24 22.65 -20.70
CA LEU A 158 -5.50 21.21 -20.67
C LEU A 158 -7.00 20.92 -20.70
N LEU A 159 -7.79 21.63 -19.91
CA LEU A 159 -9.24 21.43 -19.83
C LEU A 159 -9.92 21.74 -21.17
N GLU A 160 -9.48 22.79 -21.88
CA GLU A 160 -9.96 23.09 -23.22
C GLU A 160 -9.69 21.97 -24.22
N GLN A 161 -8.50 21.39 -24.21
CA GLN A 161 -8.16 20.23 -25.06
C GLN A 161 -9.00 19.00 -24.72
N VAL A 162 -9.17 18.72 -23.42
CA VAL A 162 -10.00 17.59 -22.94
C VAL A 162 -11.46 17.77 -23.40
N MET A 163 -12.01 18.97 -23.26
CA MET A 163 -13.37 19.30 -23.70
C MET A 163 -13.53 19.18 -25.21
N GLN A 164 -12.62 19.77 -25.99
CA GLN A 164 -12.67 19.73 -27.46
C GLN A 164 -12.62 18.32 -28.03
N ASN A 165 -11.87 17.44 -27.37
CA ASN A 165 -11.73 16.03 -27.78
C ASN A 165 -12.74 15.09 -27.11
N GLY A 166 -13.63 15.59 -26.25
CA GLY A 166 -14.59 14.77 -25.53
C GLY A 166 -13.97 13.72 -24.62
N MET A 167 -12.75 13.95 -24.12
CA MET A 167 -12.04 12.99 -23.29
C MET A 167 -12.50 13.08 -21.84
N LYS A 168 -12.35 11.95 -21.12
CA LYS A 168 -12.42 11.92 -19.66
C LYS A 168 -11.06 12.26 -19.09
N LEU A 169 -11.01 12.92 -17.95
CA LEU A 169 -9.76 13.36 -17.30
C LEU A 169 -9.69 12.86 -15.86
N LEU A 170 -8.61 12.16 -15.53
CA LEU A 170 -8.21 11.88 -14.16
C LEU A 170 -7.05 12.80 -13.78
N ILE A 171 -7.17 13.53 -12.68
CA ILE A 171 -6.10 14.38 -12.16
C ILE A 171 -5.56 13.74 -10.88
N VAL A 172 -4.27 13.41 -10.89
CA VAL A 172 -3.51 12.93 -9.73
C VAL A 172 -2.54 14.03 -9.34
N ALA A 173 -2.82 14.73 -8.24
CA ALA A 173 -2.05 15.88 -7.78
C ALA A 173 -1.77 15.83 -6.28
N GLU A 174 -0.76 16.54 -5.79
CA GLU A 174 -0.50 16.62 -4.35
C GLU A 174 -1.73 17.13 -3.59
N ALA A 175 -2.36 18.17 -4.09
CA ALA A 175 -3.65 18.68 -3.61
C ALA A 175 -4.33 19.45 -4.74
N ILE A 176 -5.66 19.44 -4.75
CA ILE A 176 -6.49 20.34 -5.54
C ILE A 176 -7.44 21.01 -4.58
N GLU A 177 -7.38 22.32 -4.50
CA GLU A 177 -8.10 23.08 -3.49
C GLU A 177 -8.57 24.45 -4.03
N GLY A 178 -9.34 25.18 -3.24
CA GLY A 178 -9.76 26.53 -3.55
C GLY A 178 -10.60 26.67 -4.81
N GLU A 179 -10.27 27.65 -5.63
CA GLU A 179 -10.95 27.99 -6.87
C GLU A 179 -10.89 26.85 -7.89
N ALA A 180 -9.73 26.19 -8.02
CA ALA A 180 -9.54 25.10 -8.96
C ALA A 180 -10.52 23.93 -8.69
N LEU A 181 -10.61 23.49 -7.44
CA LEU A 181 -11.53 22.41 -7.06
C LEU A 181 -12.99 22.80 -7.30
N SER A 182 -13.40 24.01 -6.89
CA SER A 182 -14.76 24.49 -7.05
C SER A 182 -15.16 24.57 -8.54
N THR A 183 -14.27 25.06 -9.39
CA THR A 183 -14.51 25.15 -10.84
C THR A 183 -14.63 23.79 -11.49
N LEU A 184 -13.77 22.83 -11.12
CA LEU A 184 -13.87 21.45 -11.60
C LEU A 184 -15.22 20.81 -11.22
N ILE A 185 -15.65 20.99 -9.96
CA ILE A 185 -16.94 20.47 -9.48
C ILE A 185 -18.11 21.09 -10.26
N VAL A 186 -18.14 22.42 -10.43
CA VAL A 186 -19.22 23.11 -11.15
C VAL A 186 -19.33 22.61 -12.60
N ASN A 187 -18.20 22.51 -13.30
CA ASN A 187 -18.17 22.05 -14.68
C ASN A 187 -18.52 20.55 -14.80
N ARG A 188 -18.13 19.76 -13.84
CA ARG A 188 -18.55 18.37 -13.73
C ARG A 188 -20.08 18.24 -13.57
N LEU A 189 -20.68 18.98 -12.63
CA LEU A 189 -22.12 18.98 -12.38
C LEU A 189 -22.93 19.50 -13.57
N ARG A 190 -22.38 20.43 -14.33
CA ARG A 190 -22.97 20.94 -15.57
C ARG A 190 -22.84 19.94 -16.74
N GLY A 191 -22.07 18.87 -16.59
CA GLY A 191 -21.82 17.91 -17.66
C GLY A 191 -20.87 18.40 -18.76
N THR A 192 -20.23 19.56 -18.57
CA THR A 192 -19.27 20.12 -19.53
C THR A 192 -17.89 19.47 -19.45
N LEU A 193 -17.52 18.96 -18.28
CA LEU A 193 -16.28 18.23 -18.06
C LEU A 193 -16.57 16.86 -17.45
N ASN A 194 -15.91 15.83 -17.98
CA ASN A 194 -15.90 14.52 -17.36
C ASN A 194 -14.56 14.33 -16.64
N VAL A 195 -14.47 14.81 -15.41
CA VAL A 195 -13.25 14.88 -14.62
C VAL A 195 -13.43 14.21 -13.26
N CYS A 196 -12.38 13.52 -12.83
CA CYS A 196 -12.21 13.08 -11.45
C CYS A 196 -10.82 13.51 -10.97
N ALA A 197 -10.73 13.91 -9.71
CA ALA A 197 -9.48 14.30 -9.11
C ALA A 197 -9.23 13.48 -7.84
N VAL A 198 -8.00 12.98 -7.72
CA VAL A 198 -7.53 12.21 -6.57
C VAL A 198 -6.25 12.82 -6.02
N LYS A 199 -6.03 12.64 -4.74
CA LYS A 199 -4.79 13.06 -4.10
C LYS A 199 -3.68 12.07 -4.42
N ALA A 200 -2.49 12.59 -4.76
CA ALA A 200 -1.31 11.77 -4.99
C ALA A 200 -1.00 10.88 -3.77
N PRO A 201 -0.72 9.59 -3.97
CA PRO A 201 -0.40 8.68 -2.89
C PRO A 201 0.98 8.96 -2.28
N GLY A 202 1.17 8.60 -1.02
CA GLY A 202 2.45 8.76 -0.31
C GLY A 202 2.76 10.18 0.12
N PHE A 203 3.97 10.37 0.66
CA PHE A 203 4.50 11.63 1.16
C PHE A 203 5.98 11.76 0.81
N GLY A 204 6.46 13.00 0.62
CA GLY A 204 7.87 13.29 0.34
C GLY A 204 8.40 12.53 -0.89
N ASP A 205 9.59 11.93 -0.77
CA ASP A 205 10.24 11.22 -1.88
C ASP A 205 9.44 10.00 -2.33
N ARG A 206 8.78 9.29 -1.40
CA ARG A 206 7.92 8.15 -1.74
C ARG A 206 6.74 8.57 -2.64
N ARG A 207 6.22 9.80 -2.50
CA ARG A 207 5.18 10.31 -3.40
C ARG A 207 5.71 10.44 -4.82
N LYS A 208 6.94 10.97 -4.98
CA LYS A 208 7.57 11.11 -6.31
C LYS A 208 7.76 9.75 -6.98
N GLU A 209 8.22 8.75 -6.22
CA GLU A 209 8.35 7.37 -6.71
C GLU A 209 7.00 6.80 -7.16
N MET A 210 5.96 6.92 -6.34
CA MET A 210 4.62 6.42 -6.67
C MET A 210 4.00 7.14 -7.88
N LEU A 211 4.21 8.46 -8.04
CA LEU A 211 3.77 9.19 -9.22
C LEU A 211 4.52 8.72 -10.47
N GLN A 212 5.80 8.42 -10.35
CA GLN A 212 6.60 7.87 -11.45
C GLN A 212 6.13 6.45 -11.82
N ASP A 213 5.74 5.63 -10.85
CA ASP A 213 5.16 4.31 -11.10
C ASP A 213 3.83 4.42 -11.85
N ILE A 214 2.95 5.35 -11.45
CA ILE A 214 1.70 5.63 -12.17
C ILE A 214 2.00 6.08 -13.60
N ALA A 215 2.95 6.99 -13.79
CA ALA A 215 3.34 7.47 -15.12
C ALA A 215 3.88 6.34 -16.00
N THR A 216 4.73 5.48 -15.45
CA THR A 216 5.29 4.33 -16.18
C THR A 216 4.19 3.35 -16.60
N LEU A 217 3.26 3.04 -15.70
CA LEU A 217 2.14 2.13 -15.95
C LEU A 217 1.20 2.66 -17.04
N THR A 218 0.95 3.97 -17.04
CA THR A 218 0.00 4.62 -17.95
C THR A 218 0.64 5.15 -19.24
N GLY A 219 1.96 5.01 -19.38
CA GLY A 219 2.73 5.56 -20.51
C GLY A 219 2.81 7.09 -20.51
N GLY A 220 2.55 7.71 -19.37
CA GLY A 220 2.57 9.16 -19.18
C GLY A 220 3.90 9.71 -18.65
N THR A 221 3.89 10.97 -18.30
CA THR A 221 5.04 11.66 -17.69
C THR A 221 4.55 12.46 -16.48
N VAL A 222 5.34 12.48 -15.41
CA VAL A 222 5.05 13.32 -14.23
C VAL A 222 5.36 14.76 -14.55
N VAL A 223 4.38 15.64 -14.39
CA VAL A 223 4.55 17.10 -14.51
C VAL A 223 5.06 17.63 -13.16
N SER A 224 6.36 17.88 -13.08
CA SER A 224 7.05 18.33 -11.87
C SER A 224 8.00 19.47 -12.21
N ALA A 225 8.13 20.42 -11.28
CA ALA A 225 9.12 21.49 -11.40
C ALA A 225 10.55 20.97 -11.42
N ASP A 226 10.83 19.88 -10.69
CA ASP A 226 12.15 19.25 -10.65
C ASP A 226 12.56 18.66 -12.02
N LEU A 227 11.58 18.35 -12.88
CA LEU A 227 11.79 17.84 -14.25
C LEU A 227 11.75 18.96 -15.31
N GLY A 228 11.62 20.23 -14.90
CA GLY A 228 11.59 21.39 -15.80
C GLY A 228 10.25 21.61 -16.50
N TYR A 229 9.18 20.99 -16.04
CA TYR A 229 7.82 21.24 -16.51
C TYR A 229 7.17 22.34 -15.64
N GLU A 230 6.75 23.44 -16.26
CA GLU A 230 6.02 24.54 -15.62
C GLU A 230 4.50 24.34 -15.71
#